data_79a1c61136f4ed26d23a81d90a673372
#
_entry.id   79a1c61136f4ed26d23a81d90a673372
#
_cell.length_a   1.000
_cell.length_b   1.000
_cell.length_c   1.000
_cell.angle_alpha   90.00
_cell.angle_beta   90.00
_cell.angle_gamma   90.00
#
_symmetry.space_group_name_H-M   'P 1'
#
loop_
_entity.id
_entity.type
_entity.pdbx_description
1 polymer ?
#
loop_
_entity_poly.entity_id
_entity_poly.type
_entity_poly.pdbx_seq_one_letter_code
_entity_poly.pdbx_strand_id
1 'polypeptide(L)'
;MAKFINTRKAVAAIEDLIKDAEDKLVLISPYLKLSKDFKELLVYRNNKDKITTIIFGKQELIPNEMKFLEGLRFVILKYNQDLHAKCYTNDHQMIITSLNLYEFSMANNKEMGVLIDLNDPYDKTLFEDALKEIDYITSTSETFKFKSSPENETKNVEKGEEKAIDNI
;
A
#
# COMPACT_ATOMS: atom_id res chain seq x y z
N MET A 1 -7.58 -25.07 4.00
CA MET A 1 -7.32 -25.33 2.54
C MET A 1 -7.67 -24.10 1.75
N ALA A 2 -6.78 -23.69 0.86
CA ALA A 2 -6.94 -22.49 0.02
C ALA A 2 -8.30 -22.47 -0.69
N LYS A 3 -8.92 -21.28 -0.74
CA LYS A 3 -10.29 -21.10 -1.24
C LYS A 3 -10.27 -20.27 -2.51
N PHE A 4 -10.93 -20.75 -3.56
CA PHE A 4 -11.17 -19.96 -4.76
C PHE A 4 -12.10 -18.78 -4.45
N ILE A 5 -11.75 -17.59 -4.98
CA ILE A 5 -12.53 -16.38 -4.86
C ILE A 5 -12.73 -15.72 -6.23
N ASN A 6 -13.96 -15.27 -6.51
CA ASN A 6 -14.30 -14.46 -7.68
C ASN A 6 -14.14 -12.96 -7.36
N THR A 7 -14.35 -12.08 -8.32
CA THR A 7 -14.20 -10.61 -8.18
C THR A 7 -14.84 -10.06 -6.90
N ARG A 8 -16.13 -10.34 -6.68
CA ARG A 8 -16.88 -9.80 -5.53
C ARG A 8 -16.30 -10.29 -4.20
N LYS A 9 -15.97 -11.59 -4.12
CA LYS A 9 -15.35 -12.17 -2.93
C LYS A 9 -13.92 -11.66 -2.72
N ALA A 10 -13.16 -11.42 -3.79
CA ALA A 10 -11.82 -10.88 -3.70
C ALA A 10 -11.80 -9.47 -3.10
N VAL A 11 -12.69 -8.57 -3.56
CA VAL A 11 -12.81 -7.21 -3.00
C VAL A 11 -13.12 -7.27 -1.50
N ALA A 12 -14.17 -8.00 -1.12
CA ALA A 12 -14.56 -8.14 0.29
C ALA A 12 -13.43 -8.76 1.15
N ALA A 13 -12.77 -9.82 0.64
CA ALA A 13 -11.69 -10.48 1.35
C ALA A 13 -10.46 -9.57 1.53
N ILE A 14 -10.13 -8.71 0.56
CA ILE A 14 -9.03 -7.73 0.70
C ILE A 14 -9.40 -6.67 1.75
N GLU A 15 -10.64 -6.17 1.76
CA GLU A 15 -11.10 -5.24 2.80
C GLU A 15 -11.00 -5.85 4.20
N ASP A 16 -11.46 -7.09 4.37
CA ASP A 16 -11.39 -7.82 5.64
C ASP A 16 -9.92 -8.05 6.04
N LEU A 17 -9.07 -8.48 5.10
CA LEU A 17 -7.65 -8.68 5.33
C LEU A 17 -6.94 -7.40 5.83
N ILE A 18 -7.30 -6.23 5.30
CA ILE A 18 -6.75 -4.94 5.76
C ILE A 18 -7.27 -4.58 7.16
N LYS A 19 -8.54 -4.82 7.44
CA LYS A 19 -9.15 -4.55 8.76
C LYS A 19 -8.55 -5.42 9.85
N ASP A 20 -8.35 -6.70 9.54
CA ASP A 20 -7.89 -7.72 10.49
C ASP A 20 -6.36 -7.75 10.63
N ALA A 21 -5.62 -6.98 9.82
CA ALA A 21 -4.18 -6.91 9.91
C ALA A 21 -3.73 -6.29 11.25
N GLU A 22 -2.94 -7.03 12.01
CA GLU A 22 -2.35 -6.58 13.28
C GLU A 22 -1.05 -5.82 13.03
N ASP A 23 0.05 -6.51 12.85
CA ASP A 23 1.37 -5.90 12.70
C ASP A 23 1.83 -5.83 11.25
N LYS A 24 1.57 -6.87 10.46
CA LYS A 24 1.99 -6.97 9.07
C LYS A 24 0.86 -6.66 8.11
N LEU A 25 1.09 -5.73 7.19
CA LEU A 25 0.24 -5.54 6.01
C LEU A 25 1.11 -5.18 4.81
N VAL A 26 1.08 -6.02 3.78
CA VAL A 26 1.76 -5.79 2.50
C VAL A 26 0.74 -5.86 1.37
N LEU A 27 0.68 -4.79 0.58
CA LEU A 27 -0.22 -4.66 -0.56
C LEU A 27 0.62 -4.53 -1.83
N ILE A 28 0.58 -5.54 -2.68
CA ILE A 28 1.32 -5.59 -3.95
C ILE A 28 0.32 -5.44 -5.09
N SER A 29 0.42 -4.35 -5.85
CA SER A 29 -0.44 -4.08 -6.99
C SER A 29 0.27 -3.18 -8.01
N PRO A 30 0.48 -3.63 -9.26
CA PRO A 30 1.10 -2.81 -10.30
C PRO A 30 0.43 -1.46 -10.51
N TYR A 31 -0.90 -1.42 -10.44
CA TYR A 31 -1.71 -0.23 -10.62
C TYR A 31 -2.38 0.14 -9.30
N LEU A 32 -2.32 1.43 -8.94
CA LEU A 32 -2.97 1.99 -7.76
C LEU A 32 -3.93 3.11 -8.16
N LYS A 33 -5.19 2.93 -7.85
CA LYS A 33 -6.22 3.96 -7.77
C LYS A 33 -7.21 3.51 -6.70
N LEU A 34 -6.97 3.94 -5.50
CA LEU A 34 -7.69 3.47 -4.32
C LEU A 34 -9.13 4.00 -4.31
N SER A 35 -10.09 3.12 -4.06
CA SER A 35 -11.46 3.52 -3.76
C SER A 35 -11.52 4.31 -2.43
N LYS A 36 -12.64 4.97 -2.20
CA LYS A 36 -12.87 5.69 -0.94
C LYS A 36 -12.75 4.76 0.26
N ASP A 37 -13.34 3.58 0.18
CA ASP A 37 -13.35 2.59 1.28
C ASP A 37 -11.93 2.12 1.62
N PHE A 38 -11.09 1.84 0.61
CA PHE A 38 -9.68 1.50 0.82
C PHE A 38 -8.88 2.64 1.44
N LYS A 39 -9.13 3.88 1.03
CA LYS A 39 -8.50 5.06 1.63
C LYS A 39 -8.86 5.20 3.10
N GLU A 40 -10.12 4.98 3.46
CA GLU A 40 -10.57 5.02 4.86
C GLU A 40 -9.90 3.93 5.71
N LEU A 41 -9.73 2.72 5.17
CA LEU A 41 -9.01 1.63 5.85
C LEU A 41 -7.53 1.96 6.08
N LEU A 42 -6.86 2.56 5.09
CA LEU A 42 -5.47 3.00 5.25
C LEU A 42 -5.32 4.11 6.28
N VAL A 43 -6.23 5.08 6.30
CA VAL A 43 -6.28 6.13 7.32
C VAL A 43 -6.51 5.53 8.72
N TYR A 44 -7.43 4.59 8.85
CA TYR A 44 -7.69 3.91 10.12
C TYR A 44 -6.44 3.23 10.68
N ARG A 45 -5.70 2.49 9.84
CA ARG A 45 -4.43 1.86 10.24
C ARG A 45 -3.36 2.89 10.59
N ASN A 46 -3.23 3.93 9.76
CA ASN A 46 -2.28 5.02 10.00
C ASN A 46 -2.52 5.71 11.34
N ASN A 47 -3.77 5.92 11.73
CA ASN A 47 -4.16 6.52 13.02
C ASN A 47 -3.90 5.59 14.22
N LYS A 48 -3.64 4.31 13.97
CA LYS A 48 -3.22 3.32 14.98
C LYS A 48 -1.71 3.08 14.98
N ASP A 49 -0.94 3.92 14.30
CA ASP A 49 0.51 3.80 14.16
C ASP A 49 0.96 2.45 13.56
N LYS A 50 0.09 1.82 12.74
CA LYS A 50 0.36 0.51 12.12
C LYS A 50 0.93 0.69 10.71
N ILE A 51 2.11 0.09 10.49
CA ILE A 51 2.80 0.16 9.20
C ILE A 51 2.02 -0.59 8.13
N THR A 52 1.89 0.03 6.96
CA THR A 52 1.40 -0.59 5.73
C THR A 52 2.45 -0.42 4.64
N THR A 53 2.92 -1.53 4.08
CA THR A 53 3.81 -1.51 2.92
C THR A 53 3.00 -1.66 1.66
N ILE A 54 3.14 -0.71 0.73
CA ILE A 54 2.48 -0.75 -0.59
C ILE A 54 3.57 -0.81 -1.65
N ILE A 55 3.49 -1.80 -2.56
CA ILE A 55 4.43 -1.96 -3.65
C ILE A 55 3.67 -1.81 -4.97
N PHE A 56 4.11 -0.88 -5.81
CA PHE A 56 3.49 -0.59 -7.10
C PHE A 56 4.50 -0.64 -8.25
N GLY A 57 4.00 -0.80 -9.50
CA GLY A 57 4.86 -1.04 -10.66
C GLY A 57 4.67 -0.05 -11.81
N LYS A 58 3.64 0.79 -11.79
CA LYS A 58 3.41 1.77 -12.84
C LYS A 58 3.53 3.18 -12.28
N GLN A 59 4.38 3.98 -12.90
CA GLN A 59 4.71 5.35 -12.44
C GLN A 59 3.54 6.33 -12.58
N GLU A 60 2.48 5.96 -13.29
CA GLU A 60 1.29 6.79 -13.46
C GLU A 60 0.39 6.76 -12.21
N LEU A 61 0.98 7.04 -11.04
CA LEU A 61 0.18 7.43 -9.90
C LEU A 61 -0.43 8.80 -10.19
N ILE A 62 -1.75 8.84 -10.21
CA ILE A 62 -2.49 10.09 -10.35
C ILE A 62 -2.04 11.04 -9.23
N PRO A 63 -1.80 12.33 -9.49
CA PRO A 63 -1.32 13.28 -8.46
C PRO A 63 -2.12 13.26 -7.15
N ASN A 64 -3.42 13.01 -7.22
CA ASN A 64 -4.28 12.90 -6.04
C ASN A 64 -3.98 11.65 -5.18
N GLU A 65 -3.63 10.52 -5.80
CA GLU A 65 -3.22 9.31 -5.07
C GLU A 65 -1.87 9.53 -4.37
N MET A 66 -0.94 10.17 -5.07
CA MET A 66 0.36 10.53 -4.51
C MET A 66 0.20 11.41 -3.27
N LYS A 67 -0.56 12.50 -3.40
CA LYS A 67 -0.81 13.43 -2.29
C LYS A 67 -1.50 12.75 -1.11
N PHE A 68 -2.43 11.85 -1.37
CA PHE A 68 -3.10 11.07 -0.33
C PHE A 68 -2.10 10.17 0.42
N LEU A 69 -1.31 9.37 -0.31
CA LEU A 69 -0.35 8.44 0.28
C LEU A 69 0.79 9.16 1.02
N GLU A 70 1.25 10.31 0.50
CA GLU A 70 2.24 11.17 1.14
C GLU A 70 1.78 11.67 2.52
N GLY A 71 0.48 11.90 2.67
CA GLY A 71 -0.12 12.34 3.95
C GLY A 71 -0.18 11.26 5.03
N LEU A 72 0.13 9.99 4.71
CA LEU A 72 0.06 8.86 5.65
C LEU A 72 1.46 8.51 6.19
N ARG A 73 1.70 8.85 7.44
CA ARG A 73 3.01 8.69 8.12
C ARG A 73 3.48 7.24 8.20
N PHE A 74 2.56 6.29 8.34
CA PHE A 74 2.85 4.86 8.53
C PHE A 74 2.64 4.04 7.26
N VAL A 75 2.64 4.69 6.08
CA VAL A 75 2.67 4.01 4.79
C VAL A 75 4.09 4.06 4.22
N ILE A 76 4.64 2.88 3.92
CA ILE A 76 5.89 2.71 3.19
C ILE A 76 5.51 2.40 1.75
N LEU A 77 5.79 3.35 0.85
CA LEU A 77 5.53 3.18 -0.58
C LEU A 77 6.82 2.73 -1.27
N LYS A 78 6.75 1.64 -2.03
CA LYS A 78 7.86 1.08 -2.80
C LYS A 78 7.51 0.94 -4.27
N TYR A 79 8.50 1.12 -5.12
CA TYR A 79 8.38 1.03 -6.56
C TYR A 79 9.22 -0.13 -7.12
N ASN A 80 8.63 -0.89 -8.04
CA ASN A 80 9.31 -1.94 -8.80
C ASN A 80 8.82 -1.90 -10.25
N GLN A 81 9.70 -1.53 -11.19
CA GLN A 81 9.33 -1.33 -12.60
C GLN A 81 8.81 -2.61 -13.29
N ASP A 82 9.28 -3.77 -12.85
CA ASP A 82 8.96 -5.07 -13.44
C ASP A 82 7.77 -5.75 -12.75
N LEU A 83 7.14 -5.06 -11.78
CA LEU A 83 6.04 -5.62 -11.01
C LEU A 83 4.81 -5.90 -11.88
N HIS A 84 4.37 -7.15 -11.87
CA HIS A 84 3.08 -7.56 -12.45
C HIS A 84 2.24 -8.40 -11.47
N ALA A 85 2.80 -8.84 -10.36
CA ALA A 85 2.12 -9.60 -9.31
C ALA A 85 1.04 -8.76 -8.62
N LYS A 86 -0.04 -9.41 -8.18
CA LYS A 86 -1.07 -8.85 -7.31
C LYS A 86 -1.24 -9.81 -6.14
N CYS A 87 -0.82 -9.35 -4.98
CA CYS A 87 -0.86 -10.13 -3.76
C CYS A 87 -1.06 -9.22 -2.55
N TYR A 88 -1.96 -9.62 -1.69
CA TYR A 88 -2.32 -8.90 -0.47
C TYR A 88 -2.16 -9.83 0.70
N THR A 89 -1.38 -9.43 1.71
CA THR A 89 -1.11 -10.29 2.87
C THR A 89 -1.07 -9.50 4.17
N ASN A 90 -1.62 -10.09 5.20
CA ASN A 90 -1.46 -9.67 6.59
C ASN A 90 -0.69 -10.73 7.40
N ASP A 91 -0.87 -10.73 8.72
CA ASP A 91 -0.15 -11.63 9.63
C ASP A 91 -0.44 -13.11 9.39
N HIS A 92 -1.64 -13.46 8.92
CA HIS A 92 -2.08 -14.85 8.79
C HIS A 92 -2.91 -15.16 7.54
N GLN A 93 -3.29 -14.16 6.75
CA GLN A 93 -4.02 -14.35 5.49
C GLN A 93 -3.28 -13.79 4.30
N MET A 94 -3.47 -14.43 3.15
CA MET A 94 -2.91 -14.00 1.88
C MET A 94 -3.91 -14.21 0.76
N ILE A 95 -3.98 -13.22 -0.13
CA ILE A 95 -4.80 -13.27 -1.35
C ILE A 95 -3.90 -13.09 -2.55
N ILE A 96 -3.81 -14.11 -3.40
CA ILE A 96 -3.18 -14.05 -4.72
C ILE A 96 -4.28 -13.96 -5.74
N THR A 97 -4.25 -12.93 -6.59
CA THR A 97 -5.40 -12.64 -7.47
C THR A 97 -4.96 -11.94 -8.75
N SER A 98 -5.83 -11.88 -9.74
CA SER A 98 -5.67 -11.01 -10.91
C SER A 98 -6.10 -9.55 -10.63
N LEU A 99 -6.80 -9.30 -9.51
CA LEU A 99 -7.36 -8.00 -9.16
C LEU A 99 -6.28 -7.00 -8.74
N ASN A 100 -6.21 -5.85 -9.41
CA ASN A 100 -5.42 -4.70 -8.97
C ASN A 100 -6.19 -3.88 -7.92
N LEU A 101 -5.46 -3.16 -7.07
CA LEU A 101 -6.01 -2.09 -6.23
C LEU A 101 -6.37 -0.87 -7.11
N TYR A 102 -7.24 -1.09 -8.06
CA TYR A 102 -7.69 -0.12 -9.03
C TYR A 102 -9.23 -0.11 -9.04
N GLU A 103 -9.82 1.01 -8.62
CA GLU A 103 -11.27 1.17 -8.42
C GLU A 103 -12.12 0.64 -9.59
N PHE A 104 -11.72 0.96 -10.83
CA PHE A 104 -12.43 0.50 -12.02
C PHE A 104 -12.41 -1.03 -12.18
N SER A 105 -11.28 -1.67 -11.89
CA SER A 105 -11.14 -3.14 -11.97
C SER A 105 -12.05 -3.84 -10.97
N MET A 106 -12.19 -3.27 -9.77
CA MET A 106 -13.05 -3.83 -8.72
C MET A 106 -14.53 -3.83 -9.10
N ALA A 107 -14.98 -2.84 -9.86
CA ALA A 107 -16.38 -2.68 -10.24
C ALA A 107 -16.75 -3.40 -11.53
N ASN A 108 -15.85 -3.46 -12.53
CA ASN A 108 -16.19 -3.79 -13.91
C ASN A 108 -15.52 -5.04 -14.47
N ASN A 109 -14.33 -5.41 -13.94
CA ASN A 109 -13.59 -6.55 -14.47
C ASN A 109 -14.08 -7.89 -13.90
N LYS A 110 -13.75 -8.96 -14.64
CA LYS A 110 -13.90 -10.34 -14.18
C LYS A 110 -12.54 -10.78 -13.64
N GLU A 111 -12.46 -10.92 -12.34
CA GLU A 111 -11.25 -11.26 -11.62
C GLU A 111 -11.39 -12.58 -10.88
N MET A 112 -10.29 -13.24 -10.63
CA MET A 112 -10.25 -14.46 -9.84
C MET A 112 -9.01 -14.50 -8.95
N GLY A 113 -9.06 -15.34 -7.92
CA GLY A 113 -7.94 -15.49 -7.01
C GLY A 113 -8.13 -16.65 -6.04
N VAL A 114 -7.19 -16.75 -5.14
CA VAL A 114 -7.20 -17.69 -4.03
C VAL A 114 -6.94 -16.97 -2.72
N LEU A 115 -7.69 -17.34 -1.70
CA LEU A 115 -7.46 -16.96 -0.32
C LEU A 115 -6.77 -18.12 0.40
N ILE A 116 -5.66 -17.82 1.05
CA ILE A 116 -4.79 -18.73 1.77
C ILE A 116 -4.77 -18.30 3.23
N ASP A 117 -4.95 -19.25 4.16
CA ASP A 117 -4.99 -18.97 5.60
C ASP A 117 -3.89 -19.76 6.32
N LEU A 118 -2.93 -19.07 6.93
CA LEU A 118 -1.83 -19.70 7.68
C LEU A 118 -2.31 -20.57 8.85
N ASN A 119 -3.49 -20.28 9.40
CA ASN A 119 -4.10 -21.07 10.47
C ASN A 119 -4.68 -22.40 9.97
N ASP A 120 -4.83 -22.59 8.66
CA ASP A 120 -5.19 -23.87 8.07
C ASP A 120 -3.91 -24.70 7.82
N PRO A 121 -3.77 -25.88 8.44
CA PRO A 121 -2.55 -26.69 8.32
C PRO A 121 -2.23 -27.11 6.87
N TYR A 122 -3.24 -27.19 6.00
CA TYR A 122 -3.05 -27.53 4.57
C TYR A 122 -2.52 -26.35 3.75
N ASP A 123 -2.64 -25.12 4.25
CA ASP A 123 -2.20 -23.91 3.55
C ASP A 123 -0.82 -23.43 3.99
N LYS A 124 -0.31 -23.95 5.10
CA LYS A 124 0.93 -23.49 5.73
C LYS A 124 2.11 -23.42 4.77
N THR A 125 2.40 -24.51 4.07
CA THR A 125 3.54 -24.56 3.13
C THR A 125 3.35 -23.57 1.98
N LEU A 126 2.14 -23.49 1.42
CA LEU A 126 1.83 -22.54 0.35
C LEU A 126 2.00 -21.09 0.82
N PHE A 127 1.53 -20.78 2.02
CA PHE A 127 1.66 -19.44 2.61
C PHE A 127 3.12 -19.07 2.81
N GLU A 128 3.92 -19.96 3.41
CA GLU A 128 5.35 -19.75 3.69
C GLU A 128 6.17 -19.58 2.40
N ASP A 129 5.89 -20.35 1.36
CA ASP A 129 6.59 -20.24 0.08
C ASP A 129 6.22 -18.95 -0.66
N ALA A 130 4.94 -18.57 -0.68
CA ALA A 130 4.51 -17.29 -1.24
C ALA A 130 5.06 -16.09 -0.46
N LEU A 131 5.20 -16.22 0.87
CA LEU A 131 5.78 -15.17 1.70
C LEU A 131 7.25 -14.89 1.36
N LYS A 132 8.04 -15.92 1.03
CA LYS A 132 9.43 -15.75 0.57
C LYS A 132 9.49 -14.90 -0.71
N GLU A 133 8.57 -15.11 -1.65
CA GLU A 133 8.49 -14.31 -2.87
C GLU A 133 8.06 -12.86 -2.58
N ILE A 134 7.12 -12.66 -1.68
CA ILE A 134 6.72 -11.32 -1.21
C ILE A 134 7.90 -10.59 -0.58
N ASP A 135 8.68 -11.25 0.25
CA ASP A 135 9.87 -10.69 0.89
C ASP A 135 10.96 -10.37 -0.15
N TYR A 136 11.14 -11.22 -1.16
CA TYR A 136 12.03 -10.94 -2.29
C TYR A 136 11.58 -9.71 -3.09
N ILE A 137 10.32 -9.64 -3.51
CA ILE A 137 9.74 -8.47 -4.20
C ILE A 137 9.93 -7.21 -3.34
N THR A 138 9.65 -7.29 -2.05
CA THR A 138 9.76 -6.17 -1.12
C THR A 138 11.19 -5.67 -0.99
N SER A 139 12.17 -6.58 -0.88
CA SER A 139 13.59 -6.26 -0.71
C SER A 139 14.23 -5.71 -1.98
N THR A 140 13.75 -6.13 -3.16
CA THR A 140 14.25 -5.67 -4.47
C THR A 140 13.51 -4.42 -4.99
N SER A 141 12.49 -3.95 -4.29
CA SER A 141 11.74 -2.74 -4.64
C SER A 141 12.37 -1.51 -4.00
N GLU A 142 12.47 -0.41 -4.75
CA GLU A 142 13.02 0.86 -4.28
C GLU A 142 12.01 1.60 -3.40
N THR A 143 12.46 2.19 -2.29
CA THR A 143 11.60 3.06 -1.48
C THR A 143 11.28 4.32 -2.28
N PHE A 144 10.01 4.55 -2.53
CA PHE A 144 9.54 5.71 -3.26
C PHE A 144 9.62 6.95 -2.37
N LYS A 145 10.38 7.94 -2.81
CA LYS A 145 10.50 9.24 -2.13
C LYS A 145 9.61 10.25 -2.85
N PHE A 146 8.66 10.82 -2.13
CA PHE A 146 7.88 11.94 -2.63
C PHE A 146 8.82 13.14 -2.88
N LYS A 147 8.67 13.81 -4.03
CA LYS A 147 9.39 15.05 -4.27
C LYS A 147 8.82 16.10 -3.33
N SER A 148 9.65 16.66 -2.44
CA SER A 148 9.25 17.80 -1.62
C SER A 148 8.81 18.94 -2.54
N SER A 149 7.60 19.43 -2.35
CA SER A 149 7.13 20.63 -3.07
C SER A 149 8.01 21.81 -2.70
N PRO A 150 8.38 22.69 -3.65
CA PRO A 150 9.26 23.86 -3.38
C PRO A 150 8.68 24.88 -2.38
N GLU A 151 7.45 24.72 -1.93
CA GLU A 151 6.75 25.68 -1.06
C GLU A 151 7.25 25.71 0.40
N ASN A 152 8.13 24.79 0.83
CA ASN A 152 8.63 24.77 2.21
C ASN A 152 10.00 25.42 2.41
N GLU A 153 10.66 25.89 1.36
CA GLU A 153 11.97 26.56 1.49
C GLU A 153 11.89 28.09 1.71
N THR A 154 10.73 28.71 1.47
CA THR A 154 10.59 30.18 1.60
C THR A 154 10.17 30.69 2.97
N LYS A 155 9.87 29.83 3.95
CA LYS A 155 9.47 30.27 5.30
C LYS A 155 10.61 30.39 6.33
N ASN A 156 11.83 30.03 5.97
CA ASN A 156 12.99 30.12 6.87
C ASN A 156 13.94 31.27 6.57
N VAL A 157 13.68 32.11 5.56
CA VAL A 157 14.58 33.23 5.21
C VAL A 157 14.07 34.59 5.73
N GLU A 158 12.79 34.70 6.12
CA GLU A 158 12.26 36.02 6.57
C GLU A 158 12.28 36.28 8.09
N LYS A 159 13.00 35.47 8.88
CA LYS A 159 13.19 35.72 10.32
C LYS A 159 14.62 36.12 10.72
N GLY A 160 15.47 36.48 9.76
CA GLY A 160 16.88 36.77 10.01
C GLY A 160 17.28 38.25 9.86
N GLU A 161 16.41 39.15 9.40
CA GLU A 161 16.83 40.55 9.06
C GLU A 161 16.01 41.68 9.73
N GLU A 162 15.64 41.49 10.98
CA GLU A 162 15.08 42.60 11.76
C GLU A 162 15.70 42.69 13.16
N LYS A 163 17.02 42.90 13.23
CA LYS A 163 17.70 43.36 14.46
C LYS A 163 19.10 43.86 14.12
N ALA A 164 19.23 44.99 13.48
CA ALA A 164 20.43 45.80 13.54
C ALA A 164 20.23 47.19 12.88
N ILE A 165 19.47 48.09 13.50
CA ILE A 165 19.64 49.54 13.35
C ILE A 165 18.88 50.18 14.52
N ASP A 166 19.58 50.38 15.63
CA ASP A 166 19.35 51.46 16.58
C ASP A 166 20.51 51.42 17.57
N ASN A 167 21.53 52.25 17.28
CA ASN A 167 22.42 52.86 18.25
C ASN A 167 23.55 53.60 17.51
N ILE A 168 23.28 54.85 17.14
CA ILE A 168 24.20 55.98 17.26
C ILE A 168 23.37 57.25 17.40
#